data_43077b8570cdb2e7992efda858a2807e
#
_entry.id   43077b8570cdb2e7992efda858a2807e
#
_cell.length_a   1.000
_cell.length_b   1.000
_cell.length_c   1.000
_cell.angle_alpha   90.00
_cell.angle_beta   90.00
_cell.angle_gamma   90.00
#
_symmetry.space_group_name_H-M   'P 1'
#
loop_
_entity.id
_entity.type
_entity.pdbx_description
1 polymer ?
#
loop_
_entity_poly.entity_id
_entity_poly.type
_entity_poly.pdbx_seq_one_letter_code
_entity_poly.pdbx_strand_id
1 'polypeptide(L)'
;FVLPTVILDDNGKSTVVKDKDVIVFFNFRADRTRQLTRAFMDKDFEHFETSSYKNLKYVCLTQYDEKFDHYQNLLVAYRPTVIKNTLGEVLSNNNISQLRISETEKYAHVTFFFNGGVETMFSKEERILVDSPKEVATYDLKPEMSSQMLTEKVLLKMSEVDFFVLNFPNPDMVGHTGNLDAAIKAIEAIDEKLGLIYQKAKELGYTLIVTADHGNAEEMNKNDLDKLTSHSVNPVPFILIDTYNKMKGVELRNNGRLADIAPTILDIFGIKKPSEMTGRSLIAKTNIYNKIPAANTWIKSIQSEEILDS
;
A
#
# COMPACT_ATOMS: atom_id res chain seq x y z
N PHE A 1 -27.48 1.67 -7.52
CA PHE A 1 -27.44 0.26 -7.17
C PHE A 1 -28.17 -0.55 -8.24
N VAL A 2 -27.59 -1.72 -8.62
CA VAL A 2 -28.26 -2.67 -9.50
C VAL A 2 -29.14 -3.56 -8.63
N LEU A 3 -30.43 -3.57 -8.92
CA LEU A 3 -31.38 -4.43 -8.21
C LEU A 3 -31.25 -5.89 -8.70
N PRO A 4 -31.50 -6.90 -7.85
CA PRO A 4 -31.59 -8.29 -8.27
C PRO A 4 -32.62 -8.42 -9.40
N THR A 5 -32.18 -8.88 -10.55
CA THR A 5 -33.00 -8.92 -11.77
C THR A 5 -32.92 -10.30 -12.39
N VAL A 6 -34.05 -10.91 -12.68
CA VAL A 6 -34.13 -12.18 -13.39
C VAL A 6 -34.47 -11.89 -14.85
N ILE A 7 -33.63 -12.36 -15.76
CA ILE A 7 -33.88 -12.27 -17.19
C ILE A 7 -34.53 -13.58 -17.64
N LEU A 8 -35.67 -13.44 -18.29
CA LEU A 8 -36.42 -14.58 -18.84
C LEU A 8 -36.11 -14.72 -20.32
N ASP A 9 -36.16 -15.97 -20.82
CA ASP A 9 -36.12 -16.27 -22.25
C ASP A 9 -37.47 -15.92 -22.92
N ASP A 10 -37.55 -16.09 -24.25
CA ASP A 10 -38.77 -15.80 -25.04
C ASP A 10 -39.97 -16.65 -24.60
N ASN A 11 -39.78 -17.71 -23.86
CA ASN A 11 -40.82 -18.58 -23.31
C ASN A 11 -41.17 -18.25 -21.84
N GLY A 12 -40.63 -17.16 -21.28
CA GLY A 12 -40.85 -16.74 -19.91
C GLY A 12 -40.10 -17.61 -18.87
N LYS A 13 -39.04 -18.35 -19.26
CA LYS A 13 -38.26 -19.17 -18.34
C LYS A 13 -36.93 -18.51 -18.01
N SER A 14 -36.54 -18.61 -16.74
CA SER A 14 -35.20 -18.22 -16.29
C SER A 14 -34.23 -19.40 -16.44
N THR A 15 -32.97 -19.07 -16.74
CA THR A 15 -31.87 -20.03 -16.62
C THR A 15 -31.48 -20.15 -15.18
N VAL A 16 -31.55 -21.35 -14.63
CA VAL A 16 -31.18 -21.68 -13.26
C VAL A 16 -30.04 -22.68 -13.23
N VAL A 17 -29.26 -22.68 -12.15
CA VAL A 17 -28.19 -23.65 -11.91
C VAL A 17 -28.79 -25.03 -11.72
N LYS A 18 -28.15 -26.05 -12.28
CA LYS A 18 -28.59 -27.45 -12.26
C LYS A 18 -27.48 -28.37 -11.77
N ASP A 19 -27.84 -29.61 -11.46
CA ASP A 19 -26.89 -30.67 -11.17
C ASP A 19 -25.86 -30.80 -12.30
N LYS A 20 -24.61 -30.99 -11.90
CA LYS A 20 -23.42 -31.15 -12.80
C LYS A 20 -23.01 -29.89 -13.54
N ASP A 21 -23.63 -28.75 -13.28
CA ASP A 21 -23.17 -27.48 -13.86
C ASP A 21 -21.81 -27.08 -13.31
N VAL A 22 -21.18 -26.15 -14.01
CA VAL A 22 -19.95 -25.51 -13.58
C VAL A 22 -20.21 -24.00 -13.43
N ILE A 23 -20.03 -23.49 -12.21
CA ILE A 23 -20.06 -22.08 -11.94
C ILE A 23 -18.62 -21.55 -11.97
N VAL A 24 -18.34 -20.54 -12.80
CA VAL A 24 -17.09 -19.80 -12.78
C VAL A 24 -17.41 -18.42 -12.20
N PHE A 25 -16.97 -18.19 -10.96
CA PHE A 25 -17.21 -16.93 -10.28
C PHE A 25 -16.08 -15.93 -10.62
N PHE A 26 -16.32 -15.13 -11.66
CA PHE A 26 -15.38 -14.16 -12.17
C PHE A 26 -15.36 -12.89 -11.32
N ASN A 27 -14.68 -12.96 -10.17
CA ASN A 27 -14.52 -11.86 -9.24
C ASN A 27 -13.16 -11.95 -8.53
N PHE A 28 -12.44 -10.82 -8.46
CA PHE A 28 -11.12 -10.75 -7.80
C PHE A 28 -11.20 -10.47 -6.30
N ARG A 29 -12.24 -9.78 -5.83
CA ARG A 29 -12.38 -9.40 -4.43
C ARG A 29 -13.00 -10.53 -3.62
N ALA A 30 -12.43 -10.78 -2.42
CA ALA A 30 -12.85 -11.89 -1.57
C ALA A 30 -14.00 -11.54 -0.59
N ASP A 31 -14.28 -10.27 -0.31
CA ASP A 31 -15.17 -9.83 0.75
C ASP A 31 -16.61 -10.34 0.61
N ARG A 32 -17.34 -9.90 -0.42
CA ARG A 32 -18.73 -10.30 -0.69
C ARG A 32 -18.86 -11.65 -1.38
N THR A 33 -17.82 -12.07 -2.12
CA THR A 33 -17.79 -13.37 -2.81
C THR A 33 -17.89 -14.55 -1.85
N ARG A 34 -17.37 -14.42 -0.64
CA ARG A 34 -17.48 -15.43 0.42
C ARG A 34 -18.94 -15.76 0.72
N GLN A 35 -19.81 -14.77 0.78
CA GLN A 35 -21.24 -14.96 1.10
C GLN A 35 -21.92 -15.79 0.02
N LEU A 36 -21.73 -15.41 -1.26
CA LEU A 36 -22.37 -16.13 -2.36
C LEU A 36 -21.77 -17.54 -2.54
N THR A 37 -20.47 -17.70 -2.36
CA THR A 37 -19.83 -19.04 -2.40
C THR A 37 -20.42 -19.97 -1.34
N ARG A 38 -20.63 -19.46 -0.11
CA ARG A 38 -21.28 -20.25 0.94
C ARG A 38 -22.71 -20.64 0.59
N ALA A 39 -23.49 -19.75 -0.02
CA ALA A 39 -24.84 -20.06 -0.44
C ALA A 39 -24.93 -21.22 -1.44
N PHE A 40 -23.87 -21.48 -2.23
CA PHE A 40 -23.80 -22.61 -3.15
C PHE A 40 -23.14 -23.86 -2.57
N MET A 41 -22.26 -23.68 -1.59
CA MET A 41 -21.35 -24.76 -1.15
C MET A 41 -21.62 -25.28 0.26
N ASP A 42 -22.14 -24.43 1.17
CA ASP A 42 -22.47 -24.84 2.53
C ASP A 42 -23.76 -25.67 2.54
N LYS A 43 -23.67 -26.87 3.15
CA LYS A 43 -24.85 -27.72 3.34
C LYS A 43 -25.79 -27.19 4.40
N ASP A 44 -25.23 -26.49 5.37
CA ASP A 44 -25.94 -25.97 6.54
C ASP A 44 -26.08 -24.42 6.44
N PHE A 45 -26.35 -23.92 5.23
CA PHE A 45 -26.53 -22.48 5.00
C PHE A 45 -27.93 -22.04 5.50
N GLU A 46 -27.96 -21.13 6.47
CA GLU A 46 -29.19 -20.78 7.22
C GLU A 46 -29.81 -19.41 6.84
N HIS A 47 -29.14 -18.59 6.01
CA HIS A 47 -29.58 -17.21 5.78
C HIS A 47 -30.77 -17.07 4.83
N PHE A 48 -30.97 -18.04 3.92
CA PHE A 48 -32.12 -18.17 3.04
C PHE A 48 -32.17 -19.58 2.45
N GLU A 49 -33.30 -19.98 1.89
CA GLU A 49 -33.44 -21.29 1.26
C GLU A 49 -32.53 -21.43 0.04
N THR A 50 -31.72 -22.45 0.01
CA THR A 50 -30.82 -22.79 -1.10
C THR A 50 -31.12 -24.17 -1.65
N SER A 51 -30.83 -24.38 -2.94
CA SER A 51 -30.94 -25.70 -3.56
C SER A 51 -29.63 -26.48 -3.35
N SER A 52 -29.77 -27.76 -3.08
CA SER A 52 -28.66 -28.69 -3.04
C SER A 52 -28.40 -29.24 -4.44
N TYR A 53 -27.18 -29.12 -4.94
CA TYR A 53 -26.81 -29.55 -6.30
C TYR A 53 -25.87 -30.76 -6.24
N LYS A 54 -26.16 -31.77 -7.01
CA LYS A 54 -25.30 -32.98 -7.16
C LYS A 54 -24.19 -32.69 -8.18
N ASN A 55 -22.95 -32.87 -7.76
CA ASN A 55 -21.77 -32.74 -8.62
C ASN A 55 -21.63 -31.34 -9.27
N LEU A 56 -22.17 -30.29 -8.64
CA LEU A 56 -21.89 -28.91 -9.01
C LEU A 56 -20.39 -28.64 -8.83
N LYS A 57 -19.73 -28.07 -9.83
CA LYS A 57 -18.37 -27.58 -9.68
C LYS A 57 -18.41 -26.06 -9.53
N TYR A 58 -17.70 -25.55 -8.52
CA TYR A 58 -17.62 -24.12 -8.26
C TYR A 58 -16.17 -23.66 -8.39
N VAL A 59 -15.90 -22.75 -9.31
CA VAL A 59 -14.56 -22.22 -9.58
C VAL A 59 -14.51 -20.78 -9.09
N CYS A 60 -13.78 -20.57 -7.99
CA CYS A 60 -13.42 -19.24 -7.51
C CYS A 60 -12.28 -18.69 -8.37
N LEU A 61 -12.37 -17.45 -8.82
CA LEU A 61 -11.29 -16.85 -9.60
C LEU A 61 -10.00 -16.72 -8.75
N THR A 62 -10.15 -16.31 -7.49
CA THR A 62 -9.07 -16.26 -6.50
C THR A 62 -9.48 -17.02 -5.25
N GLN A 63 -8.57 -17.26 -4.32
CA GLN A 63 -8.91 -17.85 -3.03
C GLN A 63 -9.67 -16.83 -2.17
N TYR A 64 -10.98 -17.01 -2.04
CA TYR A 64 -11.85 -16.13 -1.28
C TYR A 64 -11.78 -16.35 0.23
N ASP A 65 -11.50 -17.60 0.65
CA ASP A 65 -11.32 -17.99 2.05
C ASP A 65 -10.50 -19.30 2.09
N GLU A 66 -9.50 -19.39 2.95
CA GLU A 66 -8.71 -20.60 3.15
C GLU A 66 -9.57 -21.76 3.67
N LYS A 67 -10.62 -21.43 4.43
CA LYS A 67 -11.57 -22.42 4.94
C LYS A 67 -12.35 -23.12 3.84
N PHE A 68 -12.40 -22.58 2.62
CA PHE A 68 -13.11 -23.21 1.51
C PHE A 68 -12.38 -24.40 0.89
N ASP A 69 -11.13 -24.62 1.25
CA ASP A 69 -10.35 -25.77 0.78
C ASP A 69 -10.95 -27.13 1.22
N HIS A 70 -11.89 -27.16 2.18
CA HIS A 70 -12.63 -28.37 2.55
C HIS A 70 -13.74 -28.77 1.57
N TYR A 71 -14.22 -27.86 0.72
CA TYR A 71 -15.24 -28.18 -0.27
C TYR A 71 -14.65 -29.00 -1.43
N GLN A 72 -15.08 -30.25 -1.57
CA GLN A 72 -14.51 -31.18 -2.57
C GLN A 72 -14.70 -30.73 -4.03
N ASN A 73 -15.77 -29.99 -4.33
CA ASN A 73 -16.12 -29.53 -5.67
C ASN A 73 -15.80 -28.06 -5.93
N LEU A 74 -15.06 -27.42 -5.03
CA LEU A 74 -14.59 -26.05 -5.20
C LEU A 74 -13.16 -26.05 -5.73
N LEU A 75 -12.92 -25.28 -6.76
CA LEU A 75 -11.61 -25.07 -7.36
C LEU A 75 -11.23 -23.58 -7.24
N VAL A 76 -9.96 -23.29 -7.07
CA VAL A 76 -9.41 -21.96 -7.12
C VAL A 76 -8.55 -21.83 -8.38
N ALA A 77 -8.95 -20.95 -9.30
CA ALA A 77 -8.26 -20.78 -10.58
C ALA A 77 -6.86 -20.17 -10.36
N TYR A 78 -6.78 -19.12 -9.54
CA TYR A 78 -5.54 -18.43 -9.22
C TYR A 78 -5.36 -18.39 -7.70
N ARG A 79 -4.56 -19.29 -7.16
CA ARG A 79 -4.20 -19.27 -5.75
C ARG A 79 -3.27 -18.10 -5.45
N PRO A 80 -3.33 -17.52 -4.22
CA PRO A 80 -2.40 -16.50 -3.81
C PRO A 80 -0.95 -16.99 -3.96
N THR A 81 -0.13 -16.17 -4.57
CA THR A 81 1.32 -16.42 -4.61
C THR A 81 1.93 -15.80 -3.36
N VAL A 82 2.68 -16.59 -2.60
CA VAL A 82 3.47 -16.05 -1.49
C VAL A 82 4.58 -15.18 -2.09
N ILE A 83 4.46 -13.88 -1.88
CA ILE A 83 5.47 -12.92 -2.31
C ILE A 83 6.63 -12.98 -1.30
N LYS A 84 7.81 -13.41 -1.76
CA LYS A 84 9.04 -13.45 -0.97
C LYS A 84 9.94 -12.28 -1.30
N ASN A 85 10.87 -12.01 -0.41
CA ASN A 85 11.85 -10.95 -0.58
C ASN A 85 11.19 -9.59 -0.82
N THR A 86 10.10 -9.29 -0.11
CA THR A 86 9.55 -7.93 -0.06
C THR A 86 10.59 -6.98 0.52
N LEU A 87 10.44 -5.68 0.30
CA LEU A 87 11.38 -4.70 0.86
C LEU A 87 11.53 -4.87 2.38
N GLY A 88 10.40 -5.03 3.10
CA GLY A 88 10.41 -5.23 4.55
C GLY A 88 11.19 -6.47 4.98
N GLU A 89 11.00 -7.60 4.28
CA GLU A 89 11.72 -8.85 4.54
C GLU A 89 13.22 -8.71 4.27
N VAL A 90 13.60 -8.09 3.15
CA VAL A 90 15.02 -7.88 2.80
C VAL A 90 15.72 -6.97 3.80
N LEU A 91 15.09 -5.87 4.22
CA LEU A 91 15.64 -4.97 5.23
C LEU A 91 15.79 -5.69 6.57
N SER A 92 14.79 -6.45 7.00
CA SER A 92 14.83 -7.28 8.21
C SER A 92 15.98 -8.27 8.20
N ASN A 93 16.17 -9.00 7.09
CA ASN A 93 17.26 -9.97 6.90
C ASN A 93 18.65 -9.31 6.90
N ASN A 94 18.71 -8.00 6.65
CA ASN A 94 19.93 -7.20 6.73
C ASN A 94 20.05 -6.42 8.05
N ASN A 95 19.25 -6.77 9.07
CA ASN A 95 19.25 -6.14 10.40
C ASN A 95 18.87 -4.65 10.42
N ILE A 96 18.21 -4.13 9.41
CA ILE A 96 17.72 -2.75 9.35
C ILE A 96 16.43 -2.64 10.16
N SER A 97 16.42 -1.73 11.14
CA SER A 97 15.23 -1.42 11.93
C SER A 97 14.23 -0.60 11.13
N GLN A 98 12.93 -0.90 11.28
CA GLN A 98 11.90 -0.38 10.40
C GLN A 98 10.67 0.10 11.18
N LEU A 99 10.14 1.27 10.82
CA LEU A 99 8.86 1.77 11.28
C LEU A 99 7.86 1.81 10.12
N ARG A 100 6.65 1.29 10.36
CA ARG A 100 5.47 1.45 9.49
C ARG A 100 4.45 2.29 10.23
N ILE A 101 4.01 3.39 9.63
CA ILE A 101 3.10 4.29 10.30
C ILE A 101 2.11 4.91 9.32
N SER A 102 0.85 4.89 9.68
CA SER A 102 -0.24 5.55 8.94
C SER A 102 -1.48 5.72 9.81
N GLU A 103 -2.46 6.45 9.29
CA GLU A 103 -3.82 6.47 9.81
C GLU A 103 -4.58 5.19 9.43
N THR A 104 -5.72 4.94 10.11
CA THR A 104 -6.58 3.75 9.93
C THR A 104 -6.83 3.42 8.46
N GLU A 105 -7.12 4.43 7.63
CA GLU A 105 -7.52 4.24 6.23
C GLU A 105 -6.41 3.64 5.33
N LYS A 106 -5.16 3.90 5.66
CA LYS A 106 -4.01 3.44 4.88
C LYS A 106 -3.02 2.57 5.67
N TYR A 107 -3.38 2.17 6.90
CA TYR A 107 -2.52 1.33 7.72
C TYR A 107 -2.20 -0.01 7.08
N ALA A 108 -3.20 -0.69 6.51
CA ALA A 108 -2.97 -1.94 5.80
C ALA A 108 -2.03 -1.79 4.60
N HIS A 109 -2.00 -0.61 3.96
CA HIS A 109 -1.14 -0.35 2.80
C HIS A 109 0.34 -0.32 3.19
N VAL A 110 0.68 0.25 4.34
CA VAL A 110 2.07 0.30 4.83
C VAL A 110 2.48 -0.92 5.67
N THR A 111 1.55 -1.82 5.98
CA THR A 111 1.80 -3.04 6.77
C THR A 111 1.54 -4.31 5.97
N PHE A 112 0.33 -4.81 5.95
CA PHE A 112 -0.07 -6.06 5.32
C PHE A 112 0.30 -6.11 3.82
N PHE A 113 -0.12 -5.11 3.03
CA PHE A 113 0.17 -5.09 1.60
C PHE A 113 1.64 -4.83 1.31
N PHE A 114 2.29 -3.97 2.07
CA PHE A 114 3.72 -3.70 1.95
C PHE A 114 4.57 -4.94 2.23
N ASN A 115 4.09 -5.82 3.12
CA ASN A 115 4.72 -7.10 3.44
C ASN A 115 4.24 -8.25 2.54
N GLY A 116 3.61 -7.95 1.39
CA GLY A 116 3.20 -8.96 0.41
C GLY A 116 2.06 -9.86 0.87
N GLY A 117 1.17 -9.37 1.73
CA GLY A 117 0.04 -10.12 2.28
C GLY A 117 0.37 -10.89 3.57
N VAL A 118 1.49 -10.59 4.21
CA VAL A 118 1.90 -11.20 5.49
C VAL A 118 1.52 -10.27 6.65
N GLU A 119 0.65 -10.75 7.56
CA GLU A 119 0.24 -10.00 8.76
C GLU A 119 1.33 -9.91 9.81
N THR A 120 2.13 -10.96 9.96
CA THR A 120 3.20 -11.01 10.96
C THR A 120 4.28 -9.98 10.65
N MET A 121 4.67 -9.22 11.67
CA MET A 121 5.81 -8.30 11.57
C MET A 121 7.11 -9.07 11.33
N PHE A 122 7.94 -8.55 10.45
CA PHE A 122 9.31 -9.02 10.31
C PHE A 122 10.15 -8.64 11.55
N SER A 123 11.27 -9.30 11.74
CA SER A 123 12.21 -8.90 12.80
C SER A 123 12.60 -7.43 12.64
N LYS A 124 12.67 -6.69 13.75
CA LYS A 124 12.96 -5.25 13.78
C LYS A 124 11.95 -4.35 13.03
N GLU A 125 10.77 -4.85 12.74
CA GLU A 125 9.65 -4.06 12.24
C GLU A 125 8.79 -3.59 13.42
N GLU A 126 8.56 -2.28 13.52
CA GLU A 126 7.62 -1.65 14.44
C GLU A 126 6.47 -1.04 13.64
N ARG A 127 5.26 -1.08 14.19
CA ARG A 127 4.06 -0.54 13.56
C ARG A 127 3.36 0.44 14.48
N ILE A 128 2.98 1.59 13.96
CA ILE A 128 2.18 2.58 14.67
C ILE A 128 0.92 2.89 13.87
N LEU A 129 -0.23 2.63 14.48
CA LEU A 129 -1.53 3.03 13.98
C LEU A 129 -1.94 4.36 14.64
N VAL A 130 -2.40 5.30 13.84
CA VAL A 130 -3.09 6.51 14.29
C VAL A 130 -4.55 6.42 13.85
N ASP A 131 -5.48 6.64 14.74
CA ASP A 131 -6.89 6.65 14.38
C ASP A 131 -7.19 7.81 13.42
N SER A 132 -7.85 7.52 12.30
CA SER A 132 -8.45 8.55 11.46
C SER A 132 -9.63 9.22 12.19
N PRO A 133 -9.96 10.49 11.89
CA PRO A 133 -11.05 11.20 12.53
C PRO A 133 -12.37 10.42 12.44
N LYS A 134 -13.00 10.12 13.58
CA LYS A 134 -14.29 9.42 13.68
C LYS A 134 -15.47 10.38 13.90
N GLU A 135 -15.17 11.63 14.19
CA GLU A 135 -16.13 12.69 14.50
C GLU A 135 -16.74 13.35 13.26
N VAL A 136 -16.24 13.06 12.07
CA VAL A 136 -16.73 13.59 10.80
C VAL A 136 -17.30 12.49 9.93
N ALA A 137 -18.36 12.80 9.15
CA ALA A 137 -18.98 11.84 8.25
C ALA A 137 -18.14 11.58 6.99
N THR A 138 -17.45 12.62 6.53
CA THR A 138 -16.54 12.59 5.36
C THR A 138 -15.32 13.48 5.64
N TYR A 139 -14.17 13.14 5.06
CA TYR A 139 -12.91 13.80 5.39
C TYR A 139 -12.73 15.19 4.78
N ASP A 140 -13.58 15.62 3.86
CA ASP A 140 -13.61 17.01 3.40
C ASP A 140 -14.07 17.99 4.50
N LEU A 141 -14.74 17.50 5.55
CA LEU A 141 -15.08 18.28 6.74
C LEU A 141 -13.91 18.47 7.70
N LYS A 142 -12.85 17.67 7.55
CA LYS A 142 -11.59 17.74 8.34
C LYS A 142 -10.41 17.33 7.46
N PRO A 143 -10.00 18.18 6.49
CA PRO A 143 -8.99 17.80 5.48
C PRO A 143 -7.61 17.46 6.05
N GLU A 144 -7.23 18.06 7.17
CA GLU A 144 -5.99 17.77 7.89
C GLU A 144 -5.98 16.37 8.51
N MET A 145 -7.15 15.73 8.66
CA MET A 145 -7.32 14.41 9.26
C MET A 145 -6.55 14.28 10.59
N SER A 146 -5.72 13.27 10.76
CA SER A 146 -4.85 13.09 11.93
C SER A 146 -3.36 13.32 11.62
N SER A 147 -3.06 14.06 10.54
CA SER A 147 -1.68 14.29 10.07
C SER A 147 -0.76 14.91 11.12
N GLN A 148 -1.28 15.75 12.02
CA GLN A 148 -0.52 16.32 13.13
C GLN A 148 -0.01 15.23 14.08
N MET A 149 -0.90 14.36 14.59
CA MET A 149 -0.56 13.27 15.49
C MET A 149 0.38 12.26 14.83
N LEU A 150 0.14 11.98 13.53
CA LEU A 150 0.97 11.10 12.73
C LEU A 150 2.42 11.63 12.67
N THR A 151 2.57 12.93 12.38
CA THR A 151 3.86 13.60 12.30
C THR A 151 4.60 13.60 13.65
N GLU A 152 3.92 13.94 14.73
CA GLU A 152 4.50 13.92 16.09
C GLU A 152 5.09 12.54 16.42
N LYS A 153 4.35 11.46 16.12
CA LYS A 153 4.83 10.09 16.35
C LYS A 153 6.04 9.73 15.49
N VAL A 154 6.06 10.16 14.22
CA VAL A 154 7.22 9.96 13.34
C VAL A 154 8.45 10.68 13.88
N LEU A 155 8.32 11.97 14.21
CA LEU A 155 9.43 12.78 14.71
C LEU A 155 10.06 12.21 15.99
N LEU A 156 9.23 11.64 16.89
CA LEU A 156 9.72 10.97 18.10
C LEU A 156 10.50 9.69 17.78
N LYS A 157 10.09 8.96 16.74
CA LYS A 157 10.66 7.64 16.42
C LYS A 157 11.82 7.67 15.43
N MET A 158 12.02 8.78 14.71
CA MET A 158 13.05 8.86 13.67
C MET A 158 14.47 8.57 14.20
N SER A 159 14.79 8.91 15.45
CA SER A 159 16.11 8.63 16.02
C SER A 159 16.32 7.15 16.42
N GLU A 160 15.27 6.33 16.42
CA GLU A 160 15.30 4.95 16.91
C GLU A 160 15.34 3.92 15.79
N VAL A 161 15.09 4.32 14.53
CA VAL A 161 14.97 3.41 13.40
C VAL A 161 15.88 3.80 12.24
N ASP A 162 16.26 2.83 11.42
CA ASP A 162 17.08 3.06 10.23
C ASP A 162 16.24 3.41 8.99
N PHE A 163 14.99 2.94 8.97
CA PHE A 163 14.06 3.10 7.84
C PHE A 163 12.63 3.31 8.34
N PHE A 164 11.89 4.21 7.70
CA PHE A 164 10.47 4.33 7.98
C PHE A 164 9.63 4.48 6.71
N VAL A 165 8.42 3.98 6.77
CA VAL A 165 7.36 4.20 5.77
C VAL A 165 6.20 4.90 6.44
N LEU A 166 5.97 6.12 6.02
CA LEU A 166 4.87 6.95 6.44
C LEU A 166 3.92 7.13 5.25
N ASN A 167 2.63 6.92 5.48
CA ASN A 167 1.60 7.30 4.52
C ASN A 167 0.68 8.36 5.13
N PHE A 168 0.52 9.47 4.42
CA PHE A 168 -0.51 10.48 4.68
C PHE A 168 -1.71 10.18 3.78
N PRO A 169 -2.86 9.75 4.33
CA PRO A 169 -4.02 9.37 3.52
C PRO A 169 -4.81 10.57 2.98
N ASN A 170 -4.51 11.77 3.46
CA ASN A 170 -5.30 12.97 3.23
C ASN A 170 -5.62 13.25 1.75
N PRO A 171 -4.66 13.28 0.79
CA PRO A 171 -4.95 13.61 -0.60
C PRO A 171 -5.92 12.62 -1.24
N ASP A 172 -5.76 11.33 -0.95
CA ASP A 172 -6.61 10.29 -1.48
C ASP A 172 -8.00 10.32 -0.85
N MET A 173 -8.07 10.31 0.49
CA MET A 173 -9.35 10.23 1.20
C MET A 173 -10.21 11.48 0.99
N VAL A 174 -9.60 12.67 0.98
CA VAL A 174 -10.32 13.93 0.68
C VAL A 174 -10.62 14.02 -0.82
N GLY A 175 -9.71 13.57 -1.69
CA GLY A 175 -9.92 13.51 -3.13
C GLY A 175 -11.16 12.72 -3.53
N HIS A 176 -11.42 11.59 -2.87
CA HIS A 176 -12.62 10.78 -3.07
C HIS A 176 -13.93 11.51 -2.78
N THR A 177 -13.93 12.62 -2.04
CA THR A 177 -15.13 13.42 -1.78
C THR A 177 -15.51 14.33 -2.96
N GLY A 178 -14.59 14.58 -3.89
CA GLY A 178 -14.77 15.50 -5.00
C GLY A 178 -14.78 16.98 -4.60
N ASN A 179 -14.40 17.32 -3.36
CA ASN A 179 -14.32 18.69 -2.85
C ASN A 179 -12.91 19.27 -3.07
N LEU A 180 -12.72 20.05 -4.14
CA LEU A 180 -11.43 20.61 -4.51
C LEU A 180 -10.85 21.52 -3.42
N ASP A 181 -11.67 22.40 -2.80
CA ASP A 181 -11.19 23.32 -1.76
C ASP A 181 -10.70 22.56 -0.52
N ALA A 182 -11.35 21.46 -0.17
CA ALA A 182 -10.91 20.58 0.89
C ALA A 182 -9.61 19.83 0.51
N ALA A 183 -9.50 19.37 -0.74
CA ALA A 183 -8.28 18.72 -1.22
C ALA A 183 -7.07 19.67 -1.19
N ILE A 184 -7.24 20.93 -1.56
CA ILE A 184 -6.19 21.96 -1.44
C ILE A 184 -5.73 22.08 0.02
N LYS A 185 -6.67 22.21 0.97
CA LYS A 185 -6.34 22.28 2.41
C LYS A 185 -5.64 21.00 2.91
N ALA A 186 -6.04 19.85 2.42
CA ALA A 186 -5.39 18.58 2.74
C ALA A 186 -3.92 18.57 2.29
N ILE A 187 -3.64 19.03 1.07
CA ILE A 187 -2.27 19.15 0.54
C ILE A 187 -1.44 20.18 1.33
N GLU A 188 -2.00 21.36 1.63
CA GLU A 188 -1.34 22.40 2.44
C GLU A 188 -0.98 21.85 3.83
N ALA A 189 -1.89 21.11 4.46
CA ALA A 189 -1.64 20.48 5.76
C ALA A 189 -0.48 19.47 5.71
N ILE A 190 -0.40 18.63 4.67
CA ILE A 190 0.72 17.66 4.54
C ILE A 190 2.02 18.36 4.16
N ASP A 191 2.00 19.40 3.35
CA ASP A 191 3.20 20.17 3.00
C ASP A 191 3.87 20.74 4.25
N GLU A 192 3.09 21.33 5.16
CA GLU A 192 3.58 21.78 6.45
C GLU A 192 4.23 20.64 7.27
N LYS A 193 3.56 19.48 7.35
CA LYS A 193 4.06 18.32 8.11
C LYS A 193 5.31 17.71 7.47
N LEU A 194 5.34 17.67 6.14
CA LEU A 194 6.52 17.23 5.40
C LEU A 194 7.72 18.17 5.65
N GLY A 195 7.48 19.47 5.78
CA GLY A 195 8.49 20.45 6.17
C GLY A 195 9.13 20.13 7.53
N LEU A 196 8.33 19.76 8.53
CA LEU A 196 8.84 19.34 9.86
C LEU A 196 9.67 18.04 9.79
N ILE A 197 9.17 17.06 9.04
CA ILE A 197 9.87 15.79 8.83
C ILE A 197 11.20 16.02 8.09
N TYR A 198 11.20 16.90 7.08
CA TYR A 198 12.41 17.27 6.35
C TYR A 198 13.48 17.88 7.25
N GLN A 199 13.10 18.81 8.13
CA GLN A 199 14.05 19.41 9.08
C GLN A 199 14.64 18.34 10.00
N LYS A 200 13.81 17.45 10.54
CA LYS A 200 14.28 16.35 11.38
C LYS A 200 15.15 15.36 10.62
N ALA A 201 14.77 15.04 9.38
CA ALA A 201 15.58 14.20 8.50
C ALA A 201 16.96 14.80 8.25
N LYS A 202 17.05 16.14 8.10
CA LYS A 202 18.31 16.87 7.95
C LYS A 202 19.16 16.81 9.22
N GLU A 203 18.56 16.95 10.40
CA GLU A 203 19.26 16.84 11.68
C GLU A 203 19.86 15.44 11.87
N LEU A 204 19.11 14.39 11.52
CA LEU A 204 19.48 13.00 11.73
C LEU A 204 20.22 12.36 10.54
N GLY A 205 20.36 13.05 9.42
CA GLY A 205 21.05 12.55 8.24
C GLY A 205 20.27 11.51 7.43
N TYR A 206 18.96 11.57 7.44
CA TYR A 206 18.13 10.70 6.61
C TYR A 206 18.16 11.12 5.14
N THR A 207 18.13 10.14 4.26
CA THR A 207 17.69 10.35 2.88
C THR A 207 16.16 10.25 2.86
N LEU A 208 15.48 11.26 2.33
CA LEU A 208 14.03 11.31 2.27
C LEU A 208 13.56 11.05 0.84
N ILE A 209 12.58 10.15 0.69
CA ILE A 209 11.87 9.90 -0.57
C ILE A 209 10.41 10.32 -0.39
N VAL A 210 9.92 11.18 -1.28
CA VAL A 210 8.51 11.58 -1.35
C VAL A 210 7.93 11.05 -2.64
N THR A 211 6.84 10.30 -2.54
CA THR A 211 6.15 9.70 -3.70
C THR A 211 4.67 9.44 -3.36
N ALA A 212 3.92 8.91 -4.31
CA ALA A 212 2.57 8.42 -4.11
C ALA A 212 2.41 7.03 -4.72
N ASP A 213 1.39 6.29 -4.30
CA ASP A 213 1.05 4.96 -4.83
C ASP A 213 0.17 5.04 -6.08
N HIS A 214 -0.60 6.10 -6.25
CA HIS A 214 -1.45 6.40 -7.40
C HIS A 214 -1.79 7.89 -7.45
N GLY A 215 -2.37 8.34 -8.54
CA GLY A 215 -2.94 9.67 -8.68
C GLY A 215 -4.41 9.71 -8.19
N ASN A 216 -4.87 10.87 -7.78
CA ASN A 216 -6.25 11.17 -7.39
C ASN A 216 -6.48 12.69 -7.39
N ALA A 217 -5.96 13.39 -6.36
CA ALA A 217 -6.23 14.80 -6.10
C ALA A 217 -5.74 15.76 -7.21
N GLU A 218 -4.75 15.37 -8.01
CA GLU A 218 -4.21 16.18 -9.11
C GLU A 218 -5.19 16.31 -10.30
N GLU A 219 -6.20 15.44 -10.38
CA GLU A 219 -7.15 15.42 -11.51
C GLU A 219 -8.57 15.86 -11.11
N MET A 220 -8.71 16.61 -10.03
CA MET A 220 -10.01 17.10 -9.58
C MET A 220 -10.51 18.27 -10.43
N ASN A 221 -11.74 18.16 -10.94
CA ASN A 221 -12.38 19.21 -11.73
C ASN A 221 -13.18 20.18 -10.86
N LYS A 222 -13.12 21.50 -11.21
CA LYS A 222 -13.92 22.54 -10.56
C LYS A 222 -15.42 22.49 -10.88
N ASN A 223 -15.83 21.74 -11.92
CA ASN A 223 -17.23 21.71 -12.35
C ASN A 223 -17.96 20.55 -11.67
N ASP A 224 -19.07 20.85 -11.00
CA ASP A 224 -19.89 19.90 -10.24
C ASP A 224 -20.47 18.74 -11.08
N LEU A 225 -20.49 18.86 -12.41
CA LEU A 225 -21.07 17.86 -13.31
C LEU A 225 -20.13 16.67 -13.62
N ASP A 226 -18.81 16.86 -13.39
CA ASP A 226 -17.80 15.83 -13.71
C ASP A 226 -16.82 15.63 -12.54
N LYS A 227 -17.33 15.49 -11.31
CA LYS A 227 -16.49 15.21 -10.15
C LYS A 227 -15.80 13.87 -10.31
N LEU A 228 -14.51 13.90 -10.59
CA LEU A 228 -13.68 12.70 -10.50
C LEU A 228 -13.41 12.39 -9.02
N THR A 229 -13.92 11.26 -8.57
CA THR A 229 -13.76 10.73 -7.20
C THR A 229 -13.01 9.41 -7.19
N SER A 230 -12.40 9.05 -8.30
CA SER A 230 -11.65 7.81 -8.50
C SER A 230 -10.17 8.10 -8.71
N HIS A 231 -9.35 7.06 -8.53
CA HIS A 231 -7.92 7.17 -8.81
C HIS A 231 -7.66 7.47 -10.28
N SER A 232 -6.66 8.29 -10.56
CA SER A 232 -6.17 8.56 -11.91
C SER A 232 -5.04 7.60 -12.29
N VAL A 233 -4.74 7.54 -13.59
CA VAL A 233 -3.59 6.79 -14.13
C VAL A 233 -2.38 7.70 -14.38
N ASN A 234 -2.42 8.92 -13.89
CA ASN A 234 -1.35 9.89 -14.05
C ASN A 234 -0.05 9.41 -13.37
N PRO A 235 1.11 9.74 -13.93
CA PRO A 235 2.38 9.49 -13.27
C PRO A 235 2.46 10.21 -11.92
N VAL A 236 2.94 9.50 -10.91
CA VAL A 236 3.17 10.07 -9.57
C VAL A 236 4.59 10.65 -9.46
N PRO A 237 4.81 11.67 -8.63
CA PRO A 237 6.15 12.22 -8.40
C PRO A 237 7.04 11.20 -7.68
N PHE A 238 8.34 11.27 -7.94
CA PHE A 238 9.37 10.63 -7.15
C PHE A 238 10.46 11.65 -6.85
N ILE A 239 10.53 12.09 -5.61
CA ILE A 239 11.46 13.13 -5.17
C ILE A 239 12.44 12.48 -4.19
N LEU A 240 13.74 12.51 -4.53
CA LEU A 240 14.82 12.03 -3.69
C LEU A 240 15.55 13.23 -3.09
N ILE A 241 15.58 13.33 -1.78
CA ILE A 241 16.23 14.39 -1.04
C ILE A 241 17.37 13.78 -0.23
N ASP A 242 18.59 14.07 -0.65
CA ASP A 242 19.80 13.73 0.09
C ASP A 242 20.15 14.88 1.05
N THR A 243 19.77 14.72 2.29
CA THR A 243 19.94 15.78 3.30
C THR A 243 21.40 16.02 3.68
N TYR A 244 22.29 15.09 3.37
CA TYR A 244 23.72 15.14 3.73
C TYR A 244 24.66 15.40 2.55
N ASN A 245 24.13 15.65 1.36
CA ASN A 245 24.92 15.77 0.12
C ASN A 245 25.89 14.60 -0.16
N LYS A 246 25.58 13.42 0.36
CA LYS A 246 26.40 12.22 0.16
C LYS A 246 26.24 11.65 -1.24
N MET A 247 25.11 11.91 -1.87
CA MET A 247 24.79 11.54 -3.25
C MET A 247 24.93 12.73 -4.22
N LYS A 248 25.80 13.70 -3.89
CA LYS A 248 26.01 14.90 -4.73
C LYS A 248 26.35 14.52 -6.17
N GLY A 249 25.57 15.02 -7.12
CA GLY A 249 25.74 14.73 -8.54
C GLY A 249 25.13 13.40 -8.98
N VAL A 250 24.33 12.73 -8.13
CA VAL A 250 23.51 11.60 -8.53
C VAL A 250 22.32 12.13 -9.33
N GLU A 251 22.11 11.55 -10.50
CA GLU A 251 20.94 11.81 -11.34
C GLU A 251 19.95 10.67 -11.22
N LEU A 252 18.66 11.00 -11.29
CA LEU A 252 17.60 10.00 -11.41
C LEU A 252 17.31 9.76 -12.88
N ARG A 253 17.12 8.49 -13.24
CA ARG A 253 16.66 8.15 -14.58
C ARG A 253 15.20 8.54 -14.78
N ASN A 254 14.84 8.91 -15.98
CA ASN A 254 13.46 9.17 -16.40
C ASN A 254 12.66 7.86 -16.57
N ASN A 255 11.32 7.99 -16.65
CA ASN A 255 10.39 6.89 -16.93
C ASN A 255 10.50 5.72 -15.93
N GLY A 256 10.43 6.06 -14.64
CA GLY A 256 10.32 5.09 -13.55
C GLY A 256 8.91 4.51 -13.43
N ARG A 257 8.80 3.49 -12.60
CA ARG A 257 7.52 2.88 -12.20
C ARG A 257 7.57 2.55 -10.70
N LEU A 258 6.42 2.32 -10.08
CA LEU A 258 6.34 2.02 -8.63
C LEU A 258 7.23 0.82 -8.22
N ALA A 259 7.37 -0.17 -9.11
CA ALA A 259 8.26 -1.32 -8.89
C ALA A 259 9.76 -0.96 -8.76
N ASP A 260 10.15 0.25 -9.10
CA ASP A 260 11.53 0.73 -9.04
C ASP A 260 11.89 1.34 -7.68
N ILE A 261 10.89 1.65 -6.84
CA ILE A 261 11.10 2.29 -5.53
C ILE A 261 11.89 1.38 -4.59
N ALA A 262 11.45 0.13 -4.37
CA ALA A 262 12.14 -0.81 -3.50
C ALA A 262 13.60 -1.09 -3.96
N PRO A 263 13.88 -1.36 -5.24
CA PRO A 263 15.23 -1.43 -5.75
C PRO A 263 16.10 -0.18 -5.51
N THR A 264 15.48 1.02 -5.57
CA THR A 264 16.18 2.29 -5.30
C THR A 264 16.56 2.40 -3.83
N ILE A 265 15.64 2.04 -2.93
CA ILE A 265 15.91 2.04 -1.49
C ILE A 265 17.03 1.05 -1.15
N LEU A 266 16.97 -0.17 -1.69
CA LEU A 266 18.04 -1.15 -1.48
C LEU A 266 19.39 -0.67 -2.02
N ASP A 267 19.38 0.03 -3.13
CA ASP A 267 20.61 0.63 -3.72
C ASP A 267 21.21 1.70 -2.80
N ILE A 268 20.37 2.56 -2.19
CA ILE A 268 20.79 3.54 -1.18
C ILE A 268 21.42 2.86 0.04
N PHE A 269 20.85 1.74 0.50
CA PHE A 269 21.40 0.94 1.60
C PHE A 269 22.64 0.10 1.21
N GLY A 270 23.00 0.05 -0.06
CA GLY A 270 24.07 -0.82 -0.57
C GLY A 270 23.72 -2.32 -0.49
N ILE A 271 22.42 -2.64 -0.44
CA ILE A 271 21.91 -4.01 -0.34
C ILE A 271 21.60 -4.52 -1.75
N LYS A 272 22.08 -5.74 -2.04
CA LYS A 272 21.81 -6.37 -3.34
C LYS A 272 20.32 -6.65 -3.52
N LYS A 273 19.75 -6.17 -4.61
CA LYS A 273 18.37 -6.44 -5.00
C LYS A 273 18.15 -7.93 -5.25
N PRO A 274 17.11 -8.56 -4.66
CA PRO A 274 16.73 -9.94 -4.96
C PRO A 274 16.16 -10.09 -6.38
N SER A 275 16.21 -11.30 -6.91
CA SER A 275 15.74 -11.62 -8.29
C SER A 275 14.25 -11.41 -8.49
N GLU A 276 13.46 -11.59 -7.44
CA GLU A 276 12.00 -11.45 -7.43
C GLU A 276 11.55 -10.00 -7.69
N MET A 277 12.37 -9.01 -7.33
CA MET A 277 12.11 -7.62 -7.65
C MET A 277 12.38 -7.35 -9.13
N THR A 278 11.33 -7.17 -9.93
CA THR A 278 11.43 -6.90 -11.38
C THR A 278 11.82 -5.46 -11.72
N GLY A 279 11.70 -4.54 -10.76
CA GLY A 279 12.13 -3.15 -10.89
C GLY A 279 13.65 -2.99 -10.92
N ARG A 280 14.09 -1.77 -11.19
CA ARG A 280 15.50 -1.37 -11.17
C ARG A 280 15.65 -0.02 -10.50
N SER A 281 16.78 0.23 -9.83
CA SER A 281 17.04 1.51 -9.18
C SER A 281 16.77 2.71 -10.11
N LEU A 282 16.16 3.74 -9.56
CA LEU A 282 15.97 5.03 -10.23
C LEU A 282 17.26 5.86 -10.27
N ILE A 283 18.24 5.52 -9.45
CA ILE A 283 19.54 6.18 -9.46
C ILE A 283 20.27 5.81 -10.76
N ALA A 284 20.56 6.81 -11.59
CA ALA A 284 21.37 6.61 -12.77
C ALA A 284 22.79 6.24 -12.35
N LYS A 285 23.33 5.15 -12.90
CA LYS A 285 24.72 4.72 -12.62
C LYS A 285 25.68 5.76 -13.20
N THR A 286 26.04 6.74 -12.42
CA THR A 286 27.20 7.57 -12.66
C THR A 286 28.41 6.93 -11.96
N ASN A 287 29.64 7.16 -12.44
CA ASN A 287 30.89 6.61 -11.87
C ASN A 287 31.14 6.95 -10.38
N ILE A 288 30.15 7.47 -9.68
CA ILE A 288 30.21 7.90 -8.28
C ILE A 288 29.99 6.72 -7.31
N TYR A 289 29.44 5.59 -7.77
CA TYR A 289 29.16 4.40 -6.92
C TYR A 289 30.38 3.80 -6.21
N ASN A 290 31.58 4.11 -6.66
CA ASN A 290 32.83 3.71 -5.95
C ASN A 290 33.07 4.52 -4.67
N LYS A 291 32.20 5.47 -4.30
CA LYS A 291 32.39 6.38 -3.16
C LYS A 291 31.29 6.34 -2.09
N ILE A 292 30.21 5.57 -2.28
CA ILE A 292 29.18 5.40 -1.25
C ILE A 292 29.63 4.26 -0.33
N PRO A 293 29.99 4.52 0.94
CA PRO A 293 30.31 3.45 1.88
C PRO A 293 29.08 2.58 2.12
N ALA A 294 29.26 1.27 2.31
CA ALA A 294 28.16 0.38 2.70
C ALA A 294 27.45 0.88 3.97
N ALA A 295 26.14 0.68 4.10
CA ALA A 295 25.30 1.22 5.18
C ALA A 295 25.92 1.04 6.60
N ASN A 296 26.60 -0.06 6.84
CA ASN A 296 27.30 -0.33 8.11
C ASN A 296 28.46 0.63 8.43
N THR A 297 28.99 1.35 7.44
CA THR A 297 30.01 2.39 7.64
C THR A 297 29.39 3.75 8.00
N TRP A 298 28.12 3.94 7.71
CA TRP A 298 27.38 5.17 7.99
C TRP A 298 27.01 5.28 9.47
N ILE A 299 26.57 4.18 10.07
CA ILE A 299 26.24 4.08 11.51
C ILE A 299 27.49 4.27 12.36
N LYS A 300 28.64 3.76 11.92
CA LYS A 300 29.91 3.90 12.65
C LYS A 300 30.55 5.30 12.56
N SER A 301 30.31 6.07 11.49
CA SER A 301 30.85 7.43 11.37
C SER A 301 30.13 8.43 12.27
N ILE A 302 28.82 8.24 12.53
CA ILE A 302 28.07 9.10 13.46
C ILE A 302 28.53 8.88 14.90
N GLN A 303 28.87 7.64 15.28
CA GLN A 303 29.37 7.33 16.63
C GLN A 303 30.82 7.77 16.88
N SER A 304 31.63 8.02 15.85
CA SER A 304 33.02 8.43 16.00
C SER A 304 33.23 9.95 15.97
N GLU A 305 32.29 10.73 15.46
CA GLU A 305 32.39 12.20 15.50
C GLU A 305 31.94 12.83 16.83
N GLU A 306 31.05 12.15 17.59
CA GLU A 306 30.67 12.60 18.94
C GLU A 306 31.71 12.38 20.06
N ILE A 307 32.80 11.65 19.78
CA ILE A 307 33.83 11.33 20.76
C ILE A 307 35.06 12.27 20.64
N LEU A 308 35.12 13.14 19.64
CA LEU A 308 36.28 14.04 19.43
C LEU A 308 36.08 15.48 19.90
N ASP A 309 34.92 15.87 20.44
CA ASP A 309 34.62 17.21 20.96
C ASP A 309 34.20 17.22 22.45
N SER A 310 34.74 16.30 23.26
CA SER A 310 34.60 16.33 24.72
C SER A 310 35.91 16.40 25.44
#